data_4b146bb3514466f6e59e6f5fde372e3c
#
_entry.id   4b146bb3514466f6e59e6f5fde372e3c
#
_cell.length_a   1.000
_cell.length_b   1.000
_cell.length_c   1.000
_cell.angle_alpha   90.00
_cell.angle_beta   90.00
_cell.angle_gamma   90.00
#
_symmetry.space_group_name_H-M   'P 1'
#
loop_
_entity.id
_entity.type
_entity.pdbx_description
1 polymer ?
#
loop_
_entity_poly.entity_id
_entity_poly.type
_entity_poly.pdbx_seq_one_letter_code
_entity_poly.pdbx_strand_id
1 'polypeptide(L)'
;MISRRALKKAPLIAGAVLMMLSVVAYAAPDKKDKQQGRLLYGKVLDQQDNPVVGAIVYLTNTRTHAVKTYIVGQEGTYRFPGLTTVDYEVYAQQNDRKSDTKSVSQFDDRSQVYIDLKISTQ
;
A
#
# COMPACT_ATOMS: atom_id res chain seq x y z
N MET A 1 -36.84 24.39 -57.41
CA MET A 1 -36.50 24.17 -57.09
C MET A 1 -35.89 23.69 -56.45
N ILE A 2 -35.78 23.74 -56.29
CA ILE A 2 -35.25 23.31 -55.77
C ILE A 2 -34.62 22.90 -55.08
N SER A 3 -34.59 22.81 -54.94
CA SER A 3 -34.12 22.45 -54.33
C SER A 3 -33.59 22.06 -53.63
N ARG A 4 -33.72 22.01 -53.56
CA ARG A 4 -33.33 21.68 -52.90
C ARG A 4 -32.78 21.15 -52.29
N ARG A 5 -32.74 21.07 -52.30
CA ARG A 5 -32.34 20.60 -51.73
C ARG A 5 -31.69 20.14 -51.10
N ALA A 6 -31.71 20.17 -51.12
CA ALA A 6 -31.21 19.78 -50.53
C ALA A 6 -30.60 19.41 -49.97
N LEU A 7 -30.61 19.39 -49.75
CA LEU A 7 -30.13 19.06 -49.19
C LEU A 7 -29.58 18.66 -48.53
N LYS A 8 -29.63 18.54 -48.35
CA LYS A 8 -29.32 18.19 -47.71
C LYS A 8 -28.68 17.72 -47.08
N LYS A 9 -28.52 17.65 -46.91
CA LYS A 9 -28.07 17.29 -46.33
C LYS A 9 -27.49 16.87 -45.61
N ALA A 10 -27.44 16.76 -45.42
CA ALA A 10 -27.00 16.42 -44.76
C ALA A 10 -26.37 15.97 -44.16
N PRO A 11 -26.33 15.88 -43.96
CA PRO A 11 -25.76 15.49 -43.29
C PRO A 11 -25.15 15.10 -42.66
N LEU A 12 -25.00 14.98 -42.36
CA LEU A 12 -24.48 14.63 -41.70
C LEU A 12 -23.86 14.29 -41.05
N ILE A 13 -23.92 14.18 -40.86
CA ILE A 13 -23.46 13.92 -40.26
C ILE A 13 -22.82 13.57 -39.68
N ALA A 14 -22.68 13.48 -39.54
CA ALA A 14 -22.10 13.18 -38.96
C ALA A 14 -21.57 12.84 -38.34
N GLY A 15 -21.37 12.73 -37.99
CA GLY A 15 -20.91 12.36 -37.28
C GLY A 15 -20.31 12.13 -36.66
N ALA A 16 -20.35 12.09 -36.35
CA ALA A 16 -19.82 11.89 -35.67
C ALA A 16 -19.33 11.35 -35.03
N VAL A 17 -19.26 11.25 -34.87
CA VAL A 17 -18.86 10.83 -34.26
C VAL A 17 -18.21 10.44 -33.59
N LEU A 18 -18.07 10.33 -33.35
CA LEU A 18 -17.51 9.99 -32.66
C LEU A 18 -16.89 9.69 -31.90
N MET A 19 -16.84 9.55 -31.68
CA MET A 19 -16.31 9.37 -30.99
C MET A 19 -15.79 9.00 -30.24
N MET A 20 -15.77 8.85 -30.00
CA MET A 20 -15.32 8.61 -29.28
C MET A 20 -14.71 8.18 -28.66
N LEU A 21 -14.51 8.04 -28.46
CA LEU A 21 -13.98 7.73 -27.83
C LEU A 21 -13.35 7.49 -27.13
N SER A 22 -13.27 7.29 -26.87
CA SER A 22 -12.69 7.10 -26.19
C SER A 22 -12.09 6.78 -25.49
N VAL A 23 -11.96 6.74 -25.10
CA VAL A 23 -11.39 6.49 -24.38
C VAL A 23 -10.86 6.00 -23.71
N VAL A 24 -10.66 5.74 -23.33
CA VAL A 24 -10.20 5.27 -22.64
C VAL A 24 -9.53 4.96 -22.00
N ALA A 25 -9.21 4.85 -21.57
CA ALA A 25 -8.57 4.55 -20.93
C ALA A 25 -8.01 4.25 -20.24
N TYR A 26 -7.74 4.04 -19.86
CA TYR A 26 -7.16 3.75 -19.13
C TYR A 26 -6.81 3.34 -18.36
N ALA A 27 -6.76 3.28 -18.14
CA ALA A 27 -6.38 2.91 -17.42
C ALA A 27 -6.00 2.33 -16.90
N ALA A 28 -5.79 2.12 -16.51
CA ALA A 28 -5.39 1.58 -15.89
C ALA A 28 -4.71 1.06 -15.47
N PRO A 29 -4.33 0.93 -15.24
CA PRO A 29 -3.62 0.33 -14.71
C PRO A 29 -3.18 0.32 -13.82
N ASP A 30 -2.92 0.35 -13.55
CA ASP A 30 -2.41 0.25 -12.78
C ASP A 30 -2.28 -0.38 -12.08
N LYS A 31 -2.37 -0.67 -11.81
CA LYS A 31 -2.25 -1.24 -11.12
C LYS A 31 -1.59 -1.94 -10.79
N LYS A 32 -1.38 -2.28 -10.68
CA LYS A 32 -0.76 -2.98 -10.33
C LYS A 32 0.26 -2.75 -9.88
N ASP A 33 0.57 -2.64 -9.96
CA ASP A 33 1.59 -2.48 -9.56
C ASP A 33 1.79 -2.25 -8.41
N LYS A 34 1.56 -2.21 -8.22
CA LYS A 34 1.63 -2.11 -7.18
C LYS A 34 2.16 -2.93 -6.25
N GLN A 35 2.20 -3.28 -5.67
CA GLN A 35 2.54 -4.10 -4.68
C GLN A 35 3.55 -5.07 -5.04
N GLN A 36 4.58 -4.71 -5.72
CA GLN A 36 5.76 -5.47 -5.90
C GLN A 36 6.43 -5.60 -4.57
N GLY A 37 7.07 -6.72 -4.28
CA GLY A 37 7.79 -6.92 -3.06
C GLY A 37 6.94 -7.51 -1.96
N ARG A 38 7.48 -7.54 -0.76
CA ARG A 38 6.84 -8.18 0.37
C ARG A 38 6.06 -7.18 1.19
N LEU A 39 5.04 -7.68 1.87
CA LEU A 39 4.27 -6.91 2.84
C LEU A 39 4.57 -7.46 4.23
N LEU A 40 5.04 -6.60 5.12
CA LEU A 40 5.15 -6.94 6.53
C LEU A 40 4.02 -6.23 7.25
N TYR A 41 3.26 -6.97 8.05
CA TYR A 41 2.13 -6.38 8.75
C TYR A 41 1.87 -7.15 10.03
N GLY A 42 1.09 -6.54 10.90
CA GLY A 42 0.75 -7.21 12.15
C GLY A 42 0.11 -6.25 13.12
N LYS A 43 0.13 -6.64 14.37
CA LYS A 43 -0.46 -5.87 15.45
C LYS A 43 0.59 -5.46 16.46
N VAL A 44 0.33 -4.34 17.13
CA VAL A 44 1.13 -3.92 18.27
C VAL A 44 0.24 -4.02 19.49
N LEU A 45 0.63 -4.87 20.42
CA LEU A 45 -0.18 -5.23 21.57
C LEU A 45 0.59 -5.00 22.85
N ASP A 46 -0.14 -4.81 23.94
CA ASP A 46 0.49 -4.79 25.26
C ASP A 46 0.48 -6.20 25.85
N GLN A 47 0.85 -6.33 27.10
CA GLN A 47 0.97 -7.64 27.74
C GLN A 47 -0.39 -8.32 27.94
N GLN A 48 -1.48 -7.55 27.90
CA GLN A 48 -2.82 -8.09 28.01
C GLN A 48 -3.49 -8.27 26.66
N ASP A 49 -2.72 -8.17 25.57
CA ASP A 49 -3.21 -8.30 24.19
C ASP A 49 -4.15 -7.19 23.76
N ASN A 50 -4.06 -6.03 24.39
CA ASN A 50 -4.80 -4.86 23.94
C ASN A 50 -4.00 -4.09 22.91
N PRO A 51 -4.66 -3.49 21.93
CA PRO A 51 -3.93 -2.67 20.94
C PRO A 51 -3.27 -1.45 21.60
N VAL A 52 -2.08 -1.13 21.14
CA VAL A 52 -1.34 0.02 21.67
C VAL A 52 -1.41 1.13 20.62
N VAL A 53 -2.39 2.01 20.81
CA VAL A 53 -2.62 3.11 19.87
C VAL A 53 -1.53 4.16 20.06
N GLY A 54 -0.98 4.64 18.95
CA GLY A 54 0.03 5.68 19.02
C GLY A 54 1.45 5.18 19.12
N ALA A 55 1.64 3.87 19.21
CA ALA A 55 2.98 3.31 19.20
C ALA A 55 3.63 3.57 17.83
N ILE A 56 4.93 3.63 17.80
CA ILE A 56 5.67 3.81 16.57
C ILE A 56 6.39 2.51 16.27
N VAL A 57 6.17 1.99 15.06
CA VAL A 57 6.86 0.79 14.60
C VAL A 57 8.04 1.23 13.75
N TYR A 58 9.21 0.68 14.07
CA TYR A 58 10.44 0.98 13.34
C TYR A 58 10.85 -0.24 12.56
N LEU A 59 11.11 -0.04 11.28
CA LEU A 59 11.58 -1.09 10.38
C LEU A 59 12.92 -0.67 9.83
N THR A 60 13.94 -1.47 10.10
CA THR A 60 15.30 -1.17 9.67
C THR A 60 15.76 -2.15 8.61
N ASN A 61 16.19 -1.64 7.49
CA ASN A 61 16.85 -2.41 6.45
C ASN A 61 18.30 -2.64 6.95
N THR A 62 18.65 -3.88 7.26
CA THR A 62 19.95 -4.11 7.89
C THR A 62 21.11 -3.93 6.93
N ARG A 63 20.81 -3.95 5.63
CA ARG A 63 21.87 -3.76 4.64
C ARG A 63 22.24 -2.28 4.47
N THR A 64 21.23 -1.42 4.40
CA THR A 64 21.45 0.00 4.13
C THR A 64 21.31 0.86 5.38
N HIS A 65 20.76 0.29 6.46
CA HIS A 65 20.46 1.00 7.71
C HIS A 65 19.34 2.03 7.55
N ALA A 66 18.60 1.98 6.44
CA ALA A 66 17.46 2.86 6.26
C ALA A 66 16.35 2.43 7.19
N VAL A 67 15.65 3.41 7.77
CA VAL A 67 14.61 3.17 8.76
C VAL A 67 13.30 3.74 8.22
N LYS A 68 12.24 2.92 8.28
CA LYS A 68 10.88 3.37 8.01
C LYS A 68 10.09 3.29 9.30
N THR A 69 9.12 4.16 9.45
CA THR A 69 8.29 4.17 10.65
C THR A 69 6.83 4.13 10.27
N TYR A 70 6.02 3.66 11.22
CA TYR A 70 4.57 3.60 11.06
C TYR A 70 3.93 3.92 12.41
N ILE A 71 2.99 4.83 12.42
CA ILE A 71 2.29 5.20 13.65
C ILE A 71 1.01 4.38 13.72
N VAL A 72 0.88 3.63 14.80
CA VAL A 72 -0.23 2.69 14.99
C VAL A 72 -1.50 3.45 15.30
N GLY A 73 -2.57 3.15 14.56
CA GLY A 73 -3.85 3.79 14.75
C GLY A 73 -4.75 3.02 15.71
N GLN A 74 -6.05 3.29 15.60
CA GLN A 74 -7.02 2.77 16.55
C GLN A 74 -7.12 1.26 16.53
N GLU A 75 -6.86 0.63 15.39
CA GLU A 75 -6.94 -0.81 15.27
C GLU A 75 -5.75 -1.51 15.87
N GLY A 76 -4.69 -0.78 16.20
CA GLY A 76 -3.49 -1.39 16.71
C GLY A 76 -2.67 -2.14 15.69
N THR A 77 -2.80 -1.81 14.42
CA THR A 77 -2.11 -2.54 13.35
C THR A 77 -1.05 -1.66 12.69
N TYR A 78 -0.12 -2.34 12.03
CA TYR A 78 0.89 -1.66 11.23
C TYR A 78 1.07 -2.42 9.92
N ARG A 79 1.63 -1.74 8.91
CA ARG A 79 1.96 -2.41 7.66
C ARG A 79 3.04 -1.66 6.91
N PHE A 80 3.91 -2.43 6.28
CA PHE A 80 4.99 -1.92 5.44
C PHE A 80 4.97 -2.68 4.13
N PRO A 81 4.39 -2.12 3.08
CA PRO A 81 4.35 -2.78 1.78
C PRO A 81 5.62 -2.50 0.98
N GLY A 82 5.81 -3.24 -0.09
CA GLY A 82 6.85 -2.96 -1.05
C GLY A 82 8.26 -3.19 -0.58
N LEU A 83 8.46 -4.15 0.35
CA LEU A 83 9.77 -4.40 0.90
C LEU A 83 10.61 -5.25 -0.06
N THR A 84 11.88 -4.95 -0.14
CA THR A 84 12.80 -5.70 -0.97
C THR A 84 13.21 -6.99 -0.26
N THR A 85 13.97 -7.82 -0.95
CA THR A 85 14.38 -9.13 -0.44
C THR A 85 15.72 -9.00 0.26
N VAL A 86 15.70 -8.34 1.43
CA VAL A 86 16.85 -8.21 2.30
C VAL A 86 16.40 -8.49 3.72
N ASP A 87 17.32 -8.59 4.64
CA ASP A 87 16.99 -8.76 6.05
C ASP A 87 16.47 -7.46 6.63
N TYR A 88 15.40 -7.55 7.40
CA TYR A 88 14.85 -6.41 8.13
C TYR A 88 14.73 -6.73 9.59
N GLU A 89 14.78 -5.69 10.42
CA GLU A 89 14.45 -5.79 11.83
C GLU A 89 13.31 -4.84 12.13
N VAL A 90 12.39 -5.28 12.97
CA VAL A 90 11.21 -4.50 13.28
C VAL A 90 10.95 -4.56 14.78
N TYR A 91 10.59 -3.42 15.35
CA TYR A 91 10.15 -3.35 16.74
C TYR A 91 9.21 -2.16 16.88
N ALA A 92 8.46 -2.14 17.98
CA ALA A 92 7.54 -1.06 18.29
C ALA A 92 7.97 -0.39 19.59
N GLN A 93 7.67 0.89 19.69
CA GLN A 93 8.02 1.65 20.89
C GLN A 93 6.91 2.64 21.19
N GLN A 94 6.59 2.78 22.48
CA GLN A 94 5.68 3.81 22.94
C GLN A 94 6.26 4.41 24.21
N ASN A 95 6.54 5.71 24.17
CA ASN A 95 7.26 6.38 25.25
C ASN A 95 8.60 5.70 25.44
N ASP A 96 8.92 5.23 26.65
CA ASP A 96 10.19 4.56 26.87
C ASP A 96 10.06 3.04 26.93
N ARG A 97 8.94 2.49 26.45
CA ARG A 97 8.74 1.04 26.43
C ARG A 97 8.85 0.54 25.00
N LYS A 98 9.43 -0.64 24.86
CA LYS A 98 9.70 -1.23 23.56
C LYS A 98 9.24 -2.67 23.52
N SER A 99 8.94 -3.13 22.32
CA SER A 99 8.77 -4.56 22.08
C SER A 99 10.12 -5.20 21.83
N ASP A 100 10.11 -6.54 21.80
CA ASP A 100 11.26 -7.27 21.29
C ASP A 100 11.47 -6.92 19.83
N THR A 101 12.70 -7.03 19.38
CA THR A 101 13.03 -6.86 17.98
C THR A 101 12.83 -8.19 17.26
N LYS A 102 12.06 -8.14 16.19
CA LYS A 102 11.82 -9.31 15.36
C LYS A 102 12.54 -9.14 14.02
N SER A 103 12.87 -10.25 13.39
CA SER A 103 13.61 -10.23 12.14
C SER A 103 12.80 -10.83 11.01
N VAL A 104 12.97 -10.28 9.82
CA VAL A 104 12.44 -10.87 8.58
C VAL A 104 13.63 -11.19 7.70
N SER A 105 13.82 -12.47 7.41
CA SER A 105 14.98 -12.93 6.67
C SER A 105 14.84 -12.63 5.18
N GLN A 106 15.97 -12.34 4.53
CA GLN A 106 15.96 -12.20 3.08
C GLN A 106 15.59 -13.51 2.40
N PHE A 107 15.73 -14.62 3.10
CA PHE A 107 15.38 -15.94 2.56
C PHE A 107 13.93 -16.31 2.79
N ASP A 108 13.17 -15.46 3.47
CA ASP A 108 11.74 -15.69 3.67
C ASP A 108 11.04 -15.34 2.37
N ASP A 109 10.49 -16.33 1.70
CA ASP A 109 9.92 -16.12 0.38
C ASP A 109 8.40 -15.84 0.41
N ARG A 110 7.84 -15.64 1.59
CA ARG A 110 6.43 -15.29 1.69
C ARG A 110 6.23 -13.87 1.18
N SER A 111 5.15 -13.68 0.43
CA SER A 111 4.82 -12.33 -0.04
C SER A 111 4.19 -11.48 1.07
N GLN A 112 3.64 -12.14 2.09
CA GLN A 112 3.05 -11.46 3.24
C GLN A 112 3.59 -12.10 4.51
N VAL A 113 4.16 -11.28 5.37
CA VAL A 113 4.75 -11.74 6.62
C VAL A 113 4.00 -11.06 7.75
N TYR A 114 3.45 -11.86 8.67
CA TYR A 114 2.66 -11.36 9.79
C TYR A 114 3.47 -11.50 11.08
N ILE A 115 3.67 -10.40 11.77
CA ILE A 115 4.42 -10.40 13.03
C ILE A 115 3.71 -9.51 14.03
N ASP A 116 3.34 -10.08 15.19
CA ASP A 116 2.83 -9.29 16.30
C ASP A 116 4.00 -8.77 17.12
N LEU A 117 3.86 -7.53 17.58
CA LEU A 117 4.86 -6.89 18.43
C LEU A 117 4.20 -6.61 19.77
N LYS A 118 4.81 -7.10 20.85
CA LYS A 118 4.26 -6.88 22.19
C LYS A 118 5.17 -5.94 22.95
N ILE A 119 4.57 -4.86 23.45
CA ILE A 119 5.29 -3.85 24.20
C ILE A 119 5.18 -4.19 25.67
N SER A 120 6.33 -4.16 26.34
CA SER A 120 6.36 -4.42 27.77
C SER A 120 5.61 -3.32 28.51
N THR A 121 4.79 -3.73 29.47
CA THR A 121 4.09 -2.75 30.23
C THR A 121 4.84 -2.29 31.43
N GLN A 122 6.02 -2.85 31.75
CA GLN A 122 6.68 -2.54 32.86
C GLN A 122 7.44 -1.84 33.12
#